data_8b55a84d2a8585e984bad75d1db3d248
#
_entry.id   8b55a84d2a8585e984bad75d1db3d248
#
_cell.length_a   1.000
_cell.length_b   1.000
_cell.length_c   1.000
_cell.angle_alpha   90.00
_cell.angle_beta   90.00
_cell.angle_gamma   90.00
#
_symmetry.space_group_name_H-M   'P 1'
#
loop_
_entity.id
_entity.type
_entity.pdbx_description
1 polymer ?
#
loop_
_entity_poly.entity_id
_entity_poly.type
_entity_poly.pdbx_seq_one_letter_code
_entity_poly.pdbx_strand_id
1 'polypeptide(L)'
;MLGIGKEFTILGKEWFLFAILLWLFFFIYHLFNVFVTHKFMGKSWEKQQLDKLVANQQKRIDKLKAGFTKEETLIAQSEVYNEANPHPDSHQDQNTTPKSSKSELTIIVAAAENDAIGLGNKLIWHLSDDLKRFKALTNGHHIIMGRKTFESFPKPLPNRTHVVITRQGDYKVPDGVIVVHNLEDAIDAAKNDSKPFIIGGGQIYKQAMALADKIELTRVHHDFEADTYFPKVDTAIWKETANIFHEKDEGHDYEFSFLTYERK
;
A
#
# COMPACT_ATOMS: atom_id res chain seq x y z
N MET A 1 60.57 -23.63 22.43
CA MET A 1 59.49 -24.17 23.29
C MET A 1 58.72 -23.02 23.90
N LEU A 2 57.62 -22.69 23.32
CA LEU A 2 56.74 -21.63 23.80
C LEU A 2 55.79 -22.25 24.82
N GLY A 3 55.96 -21.89 26.11
CA GLY A 3 55.08 -22.29 27.20
C GLY A 3 53.72 -21.60 27.11
N ILE A 4 52.78 -22.22 26.43
CA ILE A 4 51.36 -21.85 26.46
C ILE A 4 50.73 -22.60 27.63
N GLY A 5 50.61 -21.93 28.79
CA GLY A 5 50.03 -22.52 29.97
C GLY A 5 50.10 -21.66 31.22
N LYS A 6 49.90 -20.32 31.08
CA LYS A 6 49.59 -19.51 32.27
C LYS A 6 48.09 -19.59 32.50
N GLU A 7 47.75 -20.29 33.58
CA GLU A 7 46.41 -20.50 34.10
C GLU A 7 45.66 -19.14 34.23
N PHE A 8 44.70 -18.94 33.35
CA PHE A 8 43.72 -17.86 33.53
C PHE A 8 42.65 -18.39 34.47
N THR A 9 42.78 -18.10 35.74
CA THR A 9 41.77 -18.44 36.75
C THR A 9 40.82 -17.27 36.94
N ILE A 10 39.56 -17.44 36.60
CA ILE A 10 38.47 -16.54 36.99
C ILE A 10 37.84 -17.15 38.25
N LEU A 11 37.89 -16.42 39.36
CA LEU A 11 37.38 -16.84 40.68
C LEU A 11 38.00 -18.18 41.20
N GLY A 12 39.28 -18.42 40.94
CA GLY A 12 39.98 -19.61 41.46
C GLY A 12 39.63 -20.94 40.78
N LYS A 13 38.92 -20.90 39.66
CA LYS A 13 38.58 -22.10 38.86
C LYS A 13 39.10 -21.99 37.44
N GLU A 14 39.39 -23.15 36.84
CA GLU A 14 39.91 -23.22 35.47
C GLU A 14 38.89 -22.66 34.45
N TRP A 15 39.28 -21.69 33.67
CA TRP A 15 38.39 -20.96 32.74
C TRP A 15 37.63 -21.86 31.72
N PHE A 16 38.23 -23.01 31.35
CA PHE A 16 37.64 -23.96 30.44
C PHE A 16 36.36 -24.59 31.00
N LEU A 17 36.24 -24.76 32.33
CA LEU A 17 35.00 -25.25 32.96
C LEU A 17 33.85 -24.25 32.75
N PHE A 18 34.15 -22.95 32.84
CA PHE A 18 33.18 -21.90 32.57
C PHE A 18 32.79 -21.88 31.09
N ALA A 19 33.76 -22.10 30.18
CA ALA A 19 33.48 -22.17 28.75
C ALA A 19 32.58 -23.37 28.40
N ILE A 20 32.83 -24.54 29.01
CA ILE A 20 32.02 -25.75 28.87
C ILE A 20 30.60 -25.53 29.41
N LEU A 21 30.46 -24.90 30.59
CA LEU A 21 29.17 -24.63 31.20
C LEU A 21 28.37 -23.62 30.36
N LEU A 22 29.04 -22.58 29.85
CA LEU A 22 28.43 -21.61 28.96
C LEU A 22 27.96 -22.25 27.63
N TRP A 23 28.81 -23.11 27.06
CA TRP A 23 28.45 -23.85 25.83
C TRP A 23 27.27 -24.80 26.08
N LEU A 24 27.26 -25.51 27.21
CA LEU A 24 26.17 -26.40 27.61
C LEU A 24 24.86 -25.62 27.82
N PHE A 25 24.95 -24.45 28.45
CA PHE A 25 23.78 -23.54 28.60
C PHE A 25 23.20 -23.13 27.27
N PHE A 26 24.02 -22.67 26.32
CA PHE A 26 23.54 -22.31 24.97
C PHE A 26 23.03 -23.51 24.20
N PHE A 27 23.61 -24.68 24.37
CA PHE A 27 23.13 -25.92 23.74
C PHE A 27 21.76 -26.32 24.29
N ILE A 28 21.56 -26.31 25.59
CA ILE A 28 20.25 -26.57 26.23
C ILE A 28 19.24 -25.52 25.83
N TYR A 29 19.62 -24.24 25.81
CA TYR A 29 18.75 -23.16 25.34
C TYR A 29 18.34 -23.37 23.88
N HIS A 30 19.26 -23.76 23.03
CA HIS A 30 18.97 -24.06 21.62
C HIS A 30 18.01 -25.26 21.47
N LEU A 31 18.25 -26.35 22.18
CA LEU A 31 17.34 -27.50 22.21
C LEU A 31 15.96 -27.11 22.72
N PHE A 32 15.88 -26.33 23.79
CA PHE A 32 14.62 -25.84 24.33
C PHE A 32 13.88 -24.96 23.31
N ASN A 33 14.58 -24.05 22.66
CA ASN A 33 14.00 -23.17 21.66
C ASN A 33 13.49 -23.95 20.44
N VAL A 34 14.27 -24.90 19.93
CA VAL A 34 13.85 -25.80 18.84
C VAL A 34 12.65 -26.65 19.25
N PHE A 35 12.66 -27.22 20.46
CA PHE A 35 11.57 -28.05 20.95
C PHE A 35 10.28 -27.27 21.19
N VAL A 36 10.39 -26.07 21.75
CA VAL A 36 9.25 -25.17 22.02
C VAL A 36 8.68 -24.64 20.71
N THR A 37 9.53 -24.16 19.79
CA THR A 37 9.04 -23.65 18.49
C THR A 37 8.41 -24.76 17.66
N HIS A 38 8.98 -25.96 17.64
CA HIS A 38 8.40 -27.10 16.87
C HIS A 38 7.09 -27.61 17.49
N LYS A 39 6.92 -27.52 18.82
CA LYS A 39 5.72 -27.97 19.53
C LYS A 39 4.60 -26.94 19.50
N PHE A 40 4.93 -25.63 19.55
CA PHE A 40 3.94 -24.54 19.55
C PHE A 40 3.58 -24.03 18.14
N MET A 41 4.48 -24.14 17.17
CA MET A 41 4.24 -23.76 15.76
C MET A 41 3.99 -24.96 14.85
N GLY A 42 3.45 -26.04 15.40
CA GLY A 42 3.10 -27.23 14.63
C GLY A 42 1.97 -26.97 13.63
N LYS A 43 1.83 -27.86 12.62
CA LYS A 43 0.80 -27.81 11.56
C LYS A 43 -0.63 -27.53 12.05
N SER A 44 -0.96 -27.85 13.30
CA SER A 44 -2.26 -27.55 13.91
C SER A 44 -2.48 -26.08 14.20
N TRP A 45 -1.46 -25.34 14.63
CA TRP A 45 -1.53 -23.89 14.86
C TRP A 45 -1.64 -23.12 13.53
N GLU A 46 -0.83 -23.50 12.54
CA GLU A 46 -0.86 -22.94 11.20
C GLU A 46 -2.26 -23.14 10.57
N LYS A 47 -2.82 -24.33 10.69
CA LYS A 47 -4.17 -24.62 10.23
C LYS A 47 -5.23 -23.78 10.95
N GLN A 48 -5.14 -23.64 12.28
CA GLN A 48 -6.07 -22.79 13.03
C GLN A 48 -5.98 -21.30 12.63
N GLN A 49 -4.81 -20.79 12.32
CA GLN A 49 -4.64 -19.41 11.83
C GLN A 49 -5.23 -19.26 10.42
N LEU A 50 -5.00 -20.24 9.55
CA LEU A 50 -5.60 -20.28 8.22
C LEU A 50 -7.13 -20.34 8.30
N ASP A 51 -7.69 -21.22 9.13
CA ASP A 51 -9.13 -21.34 9.31
C ASP A 51 -9.77 -20.04 9.87
N LYS A 52 -9.09 -19.35 10.79
CA LYS A 52 -9.52 -18.02 11.27
C LYS A 52 -9.50 -16.96 10.17
N LEU A 53 -8.47 -16.95 9.33
CA LEU A 53 -8.36 -16.03 8.20
C LEU A 53 -9.46 -16.29 7.18
N VAL A 54 -9.69 -17.57 6.83
CA VAL A 54 -10.76 -17.99 5.91
C VAL A 54 -12.14 -17.60 6.47
N ALA A 55 -12.40 -17.86 7.75
CA ALA A 55 -13.67 -17.49 8.40
C ALA A 55 -13.90 -15.98 8.41
N ASN A 56 -12.84 -15.17 8.62
CA ASN A 56 -12.93 -13.72 8.57
C ASN A 56 -13.18 -13.22 7.13
N GLN A 57 -12.56 -13.84 6.13
CA GLN A 57 -12.83 -13.52 4.72
C GLN A 57 -14.26 -13.90 4.34
N GLN A 58 -14.75 -15.07 4.78
CA GLN A 58 -16.13 -15.51 4.52
C GLN A 58 -17.14 -14.52 5.13
N LYS A 59 -16.93 -14.09 6.38
CA LYS A 59 -17.79 -13.07 7.01
C LYS A 59 -17.82 -11.75 6.24
N ARG A 60 -16.67 -11.35 5.66
CA ARG A 60 -16.60 -10.14 4.80
C ARG A 60 -17.39 -10.32 3.50
N ILE A 61 -17.26 -11.49 2.86
CA ILE A 61 -17.99 -11.84 1.64
C ILE A 61 -19.50 -11.86 1.92
N ASP A 62 -19.91 -12.47 3.01
CA ASP A 62 -21.33 -12.55 3.40
C ASP A 62 -21.91 -11.15 3.71
N LYS A 63 -21.12 -10.29 4.35
CA LYS A 63 -21.51 -8.89 4.61
C LYS A 63 -21.61 -8.07 3.33
N LEU A 64 -20.72 -8.27 2.37
CA LEU A 64 -20.79 -7.64 1.05
C LEU A 64 -22.00 -8.15 0.26
N LYS A 65 -22.24 -9.47 0.22
CA LYS A 65 -23.42 -10.05 -0.44
C LYS A 65 -24.73 -9.53 0.17
N ALA A 66 -24.83 -9.43 1.48
CA ALA A 66 -25.99 -8.84 2.15
C ALA A 66 -26.18 -7.34 1.80
N GLY A 67 -25.08 -6.61 1.57
CA GLY A 67 -25.12 -5.22 1.08
C GLY A 67 -25.67 -5.12 -0.33
N PHE A 68 -25.17 -5.96 -1.26
CA PHE A 68 -25.65 -6.01 -2.64
C PHE A 68 -27.12 -6.42 -2.74
N THR A 69 -27.57 -7.44 -2.00
CA THR A 69 -28.97 -7.85 -2.00
C THR A 69 -29.90 -6.72 -1.50
N LYS A 70 -29.45 -5.90 -0.55
CA LYS A 70 -30.20 -4.76 -0.06
C LYS A 70 -30.31 -3.63 -1.09
N GLU A 71 -29.22 -3.40 -1.83
CA GLU A 71 -29.19 -2.38 -2.89
C GLU A 71 -30.02 -2.80 -4.11
N GLU A 72 -29.94 -4.06 -4.53
CA GLU A 72 -30.80 -4.62 -5.56
C GLU A 72 -32.29 -4.56 -5.19
N THR A 73 -32.63 -4.80 -3.92
CA THR A 73 -34.01 -4.68 -3.43
C THR A 73 -34.51 -3.24 -3.46
N LEU A 74 -33.63 -2.26 -3.15
CA LEU A 74 -33.97 -0.82 -3.20
C LEU A 74 -34.17 -0.36 -4.65
N ILE A 75 -33.33 -0.84 -5.59
CA ILE A 75 -33.45 -0.54 -7.01
C ILE A 75 -34.76 -1.12 -7.57
N ALA A 76 -35.04 -2.39 -7.29
CA ALA A 76 -36.30 -3.04 -7.71
C ALA A 76 -37.53 -2.34 -7.15
N GLN A 77 -37.51 -1.85 -5.91
CA GLN A 77 -38.61 -1.06 -5.31
C GLN A 77 -38.76 0.31 -5.97
N SER A 78 -37.66 0.94 -6.40
CA SER A 78 -37.72 2.21 -7.10
C SER A 78 -38.26 2.06 -8.53
N GLU A 79 -37.96 0.95 -9.23
CA GLU A 79 -38.49 0.62 -10.54
C GLU A 79 -40.01 0.37 -10.49
N VAL A 80 -40.48 -0.41 -9.51
CA VAL A 80 -41.91 -0.66 -9.29
C VAL A 80 -42.67 0.61 -8.93
N TYR A 81 -42.07 1.53 -8.16
CA TYR A 81 -42.66 2.83 -7.85
C TYR A 81 -42.81 3.73 -9.09
N ASN A 82 -41.81 3.73 -9.97
CA ASN A 82 -41.81 4.51 -11.20
C ASN A 82 -42.78 3.94 -12.27
N GLU A 83 -42.96 2.60 -12.35
CA GLU A 83 -43.99 1.98 -13.19
C GLU A 83 -45.39 2.26 -12.70
N ALA A 84 -45.62 2.37 -11.41
CA ALA A 84 -46.94 2.67 -10.82
C ALA A 84 -47.36 4.14 -10.95
N ASN A 85 -46.41 5.06 -11.17
CA ASN A 85 -46.66 6.51 -11.32
C ASN A 85 -45.94 7.07 -12.55
N PRO A 86 -46.44 6.84 -13.77
CA PRO A 86 -45.84 7.40 -14.98
C PRO A 86 -46.03 8.93 -15.01
N HIS A 87 -44.95 9.67 -14.97
CA HIS A 87 -44.98 11.10 -15.23
C HIS A 87 -45.30 11.34 -16.70
N PRO A 88 -46.30 12.17 -17.03
CA PRO A 88 -46.58 12.53 -18.43
C PRO A 88 -45.62 13.66 -18.80
N ASP A 89 -44.51 13.36 -19.42
CA ASP A 89 -43.70 14.17 -20.34
C ASP A 89 -42.25 13.64 -20.34
N SER A 90 -41.98 12.68 -21.24
CA SER A 90 -40.62 12.48 -21.72
C SER A 90 -40.68 11.98 -23.17
N HIS A 91 -40.44 12.88 -24.08
CA HIS A 91 -40.11 12.55 -25.44
C HIS A 91 -38.87 11.65 -25.47
N GLN A 92 -39.04 10.48 -26.11
CA GLN A 92 -37.99 9.51 -26.33
C GLN A 92 -36.89 10.13 -27.20
N ASP A 93 -35.73 10.43 -26.60
CA ASP A 93 -34.48 10.46 -27.34
C ASP A 93 -33.77 9.11 -27.13
N GLN A 94 -34.00 8.20 -28.09
CA GLN A 94 -33.22 6.98 -28.26
C GLN A 94 -31.85 7.36 -28.83
N ASN A 95 -30.91 7.76 -27.98
CA ASN A 95 -29.49 7.73 -28.29
C ASN A 95 -28.66 7.74 -27.00
N THR A 96 -28.81 6.73 -26.14
CA THR A 96 -27.87 6.51 -25.04
C THR A 96 -26.78 5.56 -25.51
N THR A 97 -25.76 6.11 -26.15
CA THR A 97 -24.41 5.57 -26.07
C THR A 97 -24.06 5.43 -24.57
N PRO A 98 -23.46 4.30 -24.12
CA PRO A 98 -23.07 4.17 -22.74
C PRO A 98 -22.13 5.33 -22.38
N LYS A 99 -22.55 6.15 -21.43
CA LYS A 99 -21.76 7.26 -20.88
C LYS A 99 -20.45 6.62 -20.35
N SER A 100 -19.39 6.77 -21.14
CA SER A 100 -18.04 6.42 -20.69
C SER A 100 -17.84 7.12 -19.35
N SER A 101 -17.86 6.36 -18.26
CA SER A 101 -17.52 6.90 -16.94
C SER A 101 -16.11 7.45 -17.06
N LYS A 102 -15.96 8.75 -16.94
CA LYS A 102 -14.64 9.42 -16.96
C LYS A 102 -13.75 8.70 -15.94
N SER A 103 -12.62 8.21 -16.38
CA SER A 103 -11.60 7.62 -15.48
C SER A 103 -11.20 8.65 -14.42
N GLU A 104 -11.22 8.28 -13.13
CA GLU A 104 -10.81 9.13 -12.00
C GLU A 104 -9.31 8.99 -11.78
N LEU A 105 -8.49 9.91 -12.28
CA LEU A 105 -7.05 9.87 -12.09
C LEU A 105 -6.70 10.27 -10.65
N THR A 106 -6.19 9.33 -9.87
CA THR A 106 -5.91 9.52 -8.43
C THR A 106 -4.40 9.53 -8.15
N ILE A 107 -3.92 10.55 -7.47
CA ILE A 107 -2.58 10.54 -6.84
C ILE A 107 -2.67 9.80 -5.52
N ILE A 108 -1.77 8.86 -5.25
CA ILE A 108 -1.59 8.24 -3.94
C ILE A 108 -0.16 8.44 -3.46
N VAL A 109 0.00 8.96 -2.24
CA VAL A 109 1.29 9.35 -1.69
C VAL A 109 1.27 9.32 -0.16
N ALA A 110 2.40 8.95 0.45
CA ALA A 110 2.68 9.26 1.84
C ALA A 110 3.73 10.39 1.89
N ALA A 111 3.47 11.44 2.65
CA ALA A 111 4.36 12.60 2.79
C ALA A 111 4.43 13.06 4.25
N ALA A 112 5.62 13.47 4.67
CA ALA A 112 5.88 14.06 5.98
C ALA A 112 5.21 15.43 6.14
N GLU A 113 5.25 16.00 7.34
CA GLU A 113 4.70 17.34 7.60
C GLU A 113 5.39 18.42 6.74
N ASN A 114 6.70 18.27 6.52
CA ASN A 114 7.51 19.10 5.62
C ASN A 114 7.46 18.64 4.14
N ASP A 115 6.46 17.89 3.73
CA ASP A 115 6.28 17.31 2.38
C ASP A 115 7.39 16.36 1.91
N ALA A 116 8.31 15.91 2.77
CA ALA A 116 9.32 14.91 2.42
C ALA A 116 8.67 13.58 2.05
N ILE A 117 9.17 12.91 1.00
CA ILE A 117 8.64 11.60 0.53
C ILE A 117 9.73 10.55 0.35
N GLY A 118 11.00 10.93 0.35
CA GLY A 118 12.10 9.98 0.16
C GLY A 118 13.49 10.59 0.30
N LEU A 119 14.46 9.71 0.60
CA LEU A 119 15.87 10.02 0.67
C LEU A 119 16.67 8.88 0.00
N GLY A 120 17.53 9.20 -0.96
CA GLY A 120 18.34 8.20 -1.66
C GLY A 120 17.53 7.12 -2.36
N ASN A 121 16.37 7.45 -2.94
CA ASN A 121 15.42 6.55 -3.59
C ASN A 121 14.79 5.50 -2.67
N LYS A 122 14.71 5.79 -1.36
CA LYS A 122 14.06 4.93 -0.35
C LYS A 122 13.00 5.71 0.40
N LEU A 123 11.99 5.00 0.92
CA LEU A 123 11.06 5.56 1.90
C LEU A 123 11.80 5.86 3.21
N ILE A 124 11.42 6.95 3.88
CA ILE A 124 12.10 7.46 5.08
C ILE A 124 11.52 6.83 6.36
N TRP A 125 10.31 6.34 6.30
CA TRP A 125 9.60 5.70 7.42
C TRP A 125 9.01 4.35 7.02
N HIS A 126 8.52 3.63 8.00
CA HIS A 126 7.73 2.43 7.81
C HIS A 126 6.38 2.58 8.52
N LEU A 127 5.29 2.54 7.77
CA LEU A 127 3.92 2.57 8.28
C LEU A 127 3.15 1.39 7.68
N SER A 128 2.88 0.38 8.50
CA SER A 128 2.23 -0.86 8.03
C SER A 128 0.82 -0.61 7.50
N ASP A 129 0.08 0.31 8.10
CA ASP A 129 -1.30 0.61 7.72
C ASP A 129 -1.37 1.45 6.44
N ASP A 130 -0.39 2.32 6.19
CA ASP A 130 -0.23 3.00 4.90
C ASP A 130 0.01 1.99 3.78
N LEU A 131 0.89 1.01 3.97
CA LEU A 131 1.15 -0.05 2.99
C LEU A 131 -0.09 -0.93 2.74
N LYS A 132 -0.89 -1.21 3.78
CA LYS A 132 -2.17 -1.94 3.64
C LYS A 132 -3.18 -1.11 2.84
N ARG A 133 -3.30 0.19 3.14
CA ARG A 133 -4.17 1.13 2.43
C ARG A 133 -3.75 1.28 0.97
N PHE A 134 -2.47 1.48 0.70
CA PHE A 134 -1.91 1.51 -0.65
C PHE A 134 -2.26 0.24 -1.43
N LYS A 135 -2.04 -0.94 -0.82
CA LYS A 135 -2.39 -2.22 -1.43
C LYS A 135 -3.89 -2.34 -1.71
N ALA A 136 -4.74 -1.93 -0.79
CA ALA A 136 -6.19 -2.03 -0.92
C ALA A 136 -6.73 -1.13 -2.04
N LEU A 137 -6.25 0.11 -2.11
CA LEU A 137 -6.71 1.10 -3.10
C LEU A 137 -6.21 0.79 -4.51
N THR A 138 -4.96 0.35 -4.67
CA THR A 138 -4.34 0.15 -6.00
C THR A 138 -4.54 -1.25 -6.58
N ASN A 139 -5.13 -2.19 -5.84
CA ASN A 139 -5.29 -3.57 -6.31
C ASN A 139 -6.27 -3.66 -7.48
N GLY A 140 -5.84 -4.28 -8.58
CA GLY A 140 -6.63 -4.42 -9.81
C GLY A 140 -6.52 -3.22 -10.75
N HIS A 141 -5.76 -2.18 -10.40
CA HIS A 141 -5.65 -0.94 -11.15
C HIS A 141 -4.29 -0.74 -11.83
N HIS A 142 -4.25 0.22 -12.76
CA HIS A 142 -3.00 0.73 -13.32
C HIS A 142 -2.32 1.62 -12.29
N ILE A 143 -1.01 1.41 -12.13
CA ILE A 143 -0.14 2.25 -11.29
C ILE A 143 0.92 2.91 -12.17
N ILE A 144 0.87 4.23 -12.24
CA ILE A 144 1.74 5.08 -13.07
C ILE A 144 2.86 5.62 -12.21
N MET A 145 4.11 5.44 -12.65
CA MET A 145 5.29 5.84 -11.90
C MET A 145 6.48 6.18 -12.78
N GLY A 146 7.43 6.94 -12.25
CA GLY A 146 8.73 7.12 -12.86
C GLY A 146 9.64 5.91 -12.70
N ARG A 147 10.61 5.74 -13.60
CA ARG A 147 11.58 4.63 -13.60
C ARG A 147 12.24 4.40 -12.22
N LYS A 148 12.73 5.45 -11.56
CA LYS A 148 13.39 5.31 -10.24
C LYS A 148 12.46 4.71 -9.16
N THR A 149 11.17 5.06 -9.19
CA THR A 149 10.16 4.46 -8.29
C THR A 149 9.95 3.00 -8.63
N PHE A 150 9.88 2.63 -9.90
CA PHE A 150 9.78 1.24 -10.32
C PHE A 150 11.00 0.41 -9.88
N GLU A 151 12.20 0.94 -10.03
CA GLU A 151 13.46 0.31 -9.61
C GLU A 151 13.60 0.16 -8.08
N SER A 152 12.84 0.90 -7.29
CA SER A 152 12.82 0.73 -5.83
C SER A 152 12.05 -0.51 -5.36
N PHE A 153 11.24 -1.11 -6.23
CA PHE A 153 10.55 -2.36 -5.93
C PHE A 153 11.45 -3.57 -6.24
N PRO A 154 11.51 -4.57 -5.35
CA PRO A 154 12.28 -5.80 -5.62
C PRO A 154 11.70 -6.62 -6.78
N LYS A 155 10.40 -6.46 -7.06
CA LYS A 155 9.66 -7.08 -8.17
C LYS A 155 8.37 -6.30 -8.43
N PRO A 156 7.76 -6.44 -9.63
CA PRO A 156 6.45 -5.86 -9.89
C PRO A 156 5.39 -6.29 -8.86
N LEU A 157 4.55 -5.34 -8.47
CA LEU A 157 3.50 -5.59 -7.48
C LEU A 157 2.40 -6.47 -8.09
N PRO A 158 1.94 -7.52 -7.41
CA PRO A 158 0.93 -8.44 -7.95
C PRO A 158 -0.43 -7.75 -8.12
N ASN A 159 -1.21 -8.20 -9.12
CA ASN A 159 -2.56 -7.72 -9.45
C ASN A 159 -2.63 -6.22 -9.76
N ARG A 160 -1.59 -5.68 -10.41
CA ARG A 160 -1.54 -4.29 -10.87
C ARG A 160 -0.86 -4.22 -12.23
N THR A 161 -1.34 -3.33 -13.08
CA THR A 161 -0.66 -3.00 -14.33
C THR A 161 0.31 -1.85 -14.09
N HIS A 162 1.60 -2.09 -14.29
CA HIS A 162 2.62 -1.06 -14.09
C HIS A 162 2.81 -0.26 -15.36
N VAL A 163 2.72 1.07 -15.26
CA VAL A 163 3.04 2.01 -16.34
C VAL A 163 4.24 2.85 -15.89
N VAL A 164 5.38 2.64 -16.53
CA VAL A 164 6.66 3.23 -16.15
C VAL A 164 7.06 4.33 -17.13
N ILE A 165 7.20 5.53 -16.60
CA ILE A 165 7.63 6.71 -17.39
C ILE A 165 9.14 6.83 -17.34
N THR A 166 9.80 6.78 -18.51
CA THR A 166 11.25 6.95 -18.63
C THR A 166 11.63 7.59 -19.96
N ARG A 167 12.71 8.38 -19.96
CA ARG A 167 13.31 8.94 -21.18
C ARG A 167 14.31 7.99 -21.85
N GLN A 168 14.60 6.83 -21.24
CA GLN A 168 15.48 5.81 -21.80
C GLN A 168 14.72 4.99 -22.82
N GLY A 169 15.15 5.02 -24.09
CA GLY A 169 14.47 4.34 -25.20
C GLY A 169 14.62 2.83 -25.21
N ASP A 170 15.65 2.29 -24.56
CA ASP A 170 15.98 0.86 -24.49
C ASP A 170 15.77 0.27 -23.09
N TYR A 171 14.94 0.93 -22.25
CA TYR A 171 14.69 0.48 -20.89
C TYR A 171 13.97 -0.85 -20.86
N LYS A 172 14.63 -1.87 -20.32
CA LYS A 172 14.10 -3.24 -20.23
C LYS A 172 13.31 -3.44 -18.95
N VAL A 173 12.14 -4.03 -19.08
CA VAL A 173 11.21 -4.33 -17.98
C VAL A 173 10.75 -5.78 -18.08
N PRO A 174 10.26 -6.36 -16.98
CA PRO A 174 9.56 -7.65 -16.99
C PRO A 174 8.29 -7.62 -17.86
N ASP A 175 7.85 -8.80 -18.32
CA ASP A 175 6.62 -8.95 -19.07
C ASP A 175 5.41 -8.36 -18.32
N GLY A 176 4.50 -7.71 -19.05
CA GLY A 176 3.30 -7.09 -18.49
C GLY A 176 3.51 -5.68 -17.92
N VAL A 177 4.73 -5.14 -17.94
CA VAL A 177 5.02 -3.73 -17.59
C VAL A 177 5.00 -2.88 -18.86
N ILE A 178 4.25 -1.78 -18.83
CA ILE A 178 4.14 -0.84 -19.95
C ILE A 178 5.18 0.26 -19.75
N VAL A 179 5.98 0.56 -20.79
CA VAL A 179 6.98 1.64 -20.78
C VAL A 179 6.50 2.76 -21.71
N VAL A 180 6.50 3.97 -21.18
CA VAL A 180 6.12 5.19 -21.92
C VAL A 180 7.09 6.32 -21.65
N HIS A 181 7.01 7.43 -22.42
CA HIS A 181 8.02 8.48 -22.33
C HIS A 181 7.56 9.78 -21.66
N ASN A 182 6.26 9.95 -21.47
CA ASN A 182 5.65 11.12 -20.81
C ASN A 182 4.40 10.72 -20.01
N LEU A 183 3.84 11.65 -19.26
CA LEU A 183 2.70 11.40 -18.40
C LEU A 183 1.39 11.24 -19.20
N GLU A 184 1.26 11.95 -20.30
CA GLU A 184 0.09 11.90 -21.20
C GLU A 184 -0.05 10.50 -21.79
N ASP A 185 1.02 9.92 -22.32
CA ASP A 185 1.04 8.54 -22.83
C ASP A 185 0.73 7.53 -21.72
N ALA A 186 1.19 7.81 -20.47
CA ALA A 186 0.90 6.94 -19.34
C ALA A 186 -0.59 6.94 -18.96
N ILE A 187 -1.23 8.09 -19.00
CA ILE A 187 -2.66 8.24 -18.75
C ILE A 187 -3.46 7.55 -19.89
N ASP A 188 -3.04 7.73 -21.15
CA ASP A 188 -3.70 7.05 -22.28
C ASP A 188 -3.55 5.52 -22.19
N ALA A 189 -2.41 5.00 -21.80
CA ALA A 189 -2.20 3.57 -21.55
C ALA A 189 -3.14 3.00 -20.47
N ALA A 190 -3.56 3.83 -19.52
CA ALA A 190 -4.48 3.49 -18.43
C ALA A 190 -5.95 3.90 -18.68
N LYS A 191 -6.31 4.39 -19.86
CA LYS A 191 -7.64 4.97 -20.16
C LYS A 191 -8.84 4.04 -19.96
N ASN A 192 -8.61 2.73 -20.03
CA ASN A 192 -9.66 1.71 -19.82
C ASN A 192 -9.83 1.34 -18.34
N ASP A 193 -9.00 1.87 -17.45
CA ASP A 193 -9.13 1.73 -16.02
C ASP A 193 -10.01 2.86 -15.47
N SER A 194 -11.01 2.50 -14.70
CA SER A 194 -11.90 3.48 -14.06
C SER A 194 -11.20 4.34 -13.02
N LYS A 195 -10.08 3.82 -12.43
CA LYS A 195 -9.36 4.49 -11.34
C LYS A 195 -7.85 4.22 -11.40
N PRO A 196 -7.13 4.78 -12.37
CA PRO A 196 -5.67 4.67 -12.42
C PRO A 196 -5.02 5.51 -11.31
N PHE A 197 -3.92 5.00 -10.76
CA PHE A 197 -3.19 5.65 -9.67
C PHE A 197 -1.82 6.15 -10.11
N ILE A 198 -1.49 7.38 -9.74
CA ILE A 198 -0.13 7.93 -9.83
C ILE A 198 0.55 7.72 -8.49
N ILE A 199 1.65 6.95 -8.49
CA ILE A 199 2.37 6.54 -7.29
C ILE A 199 3.78 7.16 -7.17
N GLY A 200 4.10 8.10 -8.05
CA GLY A 200 5.32 8.91 -7.93
C GLY A 200 6.43 8.61 -8.92
N GLY A 201 7.66 9.06 -8.65
CA GLY A 201 8.12 9.94 -7.56
C GLY A 201 7.88 11.43 -7.80
N GLY A 202 8.63 12.25 -7.11
CA GLY A 202 8.42 13.71 -7.01
C GLY A 202 8.22 14.43 -8.35
N GLN A 203 8.97 14.09 -9.38
CA GLN A 203 8.83 14.70 -10.71
C GLN A 203 7.49 14.34 -11.37
N ILE A 204 7.02 13.09 -11.19
CA ILE A 204 5.75 12.63 -11.72
C ILE A 204 4.59 13.26 -10.93
N TYR A 205 4.69 13.31 -9.61
CA TYR A 205 3.69 14.01 -8.78
C TYR A 205 3.54 15.48 -9.19
N LYS A 206 4.67 16.19 -9.41
CA LYS A 206 4.63 17.60 -9.83
C LYS A 206 3.88 17.81 -11.14
N GLN A 207 4.02 16.93 -12.11
CA GLN A 207 3.29 16.99 -13.39
C GLN A 207 1.81 16.61 -13.20
N ALA A 208 1.56 15.58 -12.38
CA ALA A 208 0.23 15.04 -12.15
C ALA A 208 -0.71 15.98 -11.37
N MET A 209 -0.17 16.88 -10.55
CA MET A 209 -0.98 17.86 -9.80
C MET A 209 -1.90 18.69 -10.67
N ALA A 210 -1.57 18.92 -11.95
CA ALA A 210 -2.43 19.65 -12.88
C ALA A 210 -3.55 18.80 -13.50
N LEU A 211 -3.39 17.47 -13.54
CA LEU A 211 -4.22 16.54 -14.29
C LEU A 211 -5.09 15.63 -13.41
N ALA A 212 -4.66 15.33 -12.19
CA ALA A 212 -5.36 14.43 -11.29
C ALA A 212 -6.69 15.00 -10.81
N ASP A 213 -7.67 14.12 -10.62
CA ASP A 213 -9.00 14.45 -10.09
C ASP A 213 -9.03 14.33 -8.56
N LYS A 214 -8.16 13.47 -7.97
CA LYS A 214 -8.16 13.11 -6.54
C LYS A 214 -6.75 12.91 -5.99
N ILE A 215 -6.57 13.16 -4.69
CA ILE A 215 -5.34 12.86 -3.95
C ILE A 215 -5.72 12.04 -2.71
N GLU A 216 -5.12 10.86 -2.58
CA GLU A 216 -5.12 10.01 -1.39
C GLU A 216 -3.76 10.20 -0.69
N LEU A 217 -3.71 11.07 0.31
CA LEU A 217 -2.49 11.44 1.02
C LEU A 217 -2.45 10.79 2.40
N THR A 218 -1.35 10.12 2.71
CA THR A 218 -1.00 9.79 4.10
C THR A 218 -0.05 10.86 4.61
N ARG A 219 -0.53 11.71 5.50
CA ARG A 219 0.27 12.76 6.16
C ARG A 219 0.92 12.18 7.41
N VAL A 220 2.26 12.07 7.43
CA VAL A 220 3.03 11.64 8.60
C VAL A 220 3.37 12.88 9.42
N HIS A 221 2.90 12.95 10.67
CA HIS A 221 3.03 14.10 11.55
C HIS A 221 4.43 14.20 12.19
N HIS A 222 5.44 14.28 11.33
CA HIS A 222 6.85 14.44 11.68
C HIS A 222 7.61 15.04 10.50
N ASP A 223 8.67 15.81 10.76
CA ASP A 223 9.57 16.34 9.74
C ASP A 223 10.75 15.40 9.52
N PHE A 224 11.13 15.20 8.27
CA PHE A 224 12.27 14.34 7.92
C PHE A 224 13.25 15.06 7.00
N GLU A 225 14.53 14.70 7.11
CA GLU A 225 15.52 15.01 6.11
C GLU A 225 15.24 14.21 4.83
N ALA A 226 15.24 14.88 3.69
CA ALA A 226 14.88 14.28 2.40
C ALA A 226 15.56 14.95 1.23
N ASP A 227 15.64 14.23 0.10
CA ASP A 227 16.07 14.76 -1.20
C ASP A 227 14.90 14.88 -2.19
N THR A 228 13.75 14.32 -1.84
CA THR A 228 12.57 14.29 -2.70
C THR A 228 11.33 14.69 -1.89
N TYR A 229 10.54 15.61 -2.47
CA TYR A 229 9.38 16.20 -1.81
C TYR A 229 8.12 16.09 -2.67
N PHE A 230 6.97 15.98 -2.01
CA PHE A 230 5.66 16.10 -2.63
C PHE A 230 5.32 17.58 -2.86
N PRO A 231 4.65 17.95 -3.96
CA PRO A 231 4.18 19.31 -4.16
C PRO A 231 3.16 19.71 -3.09
N LYS A 232 3.19 20.95 -2.64
CA LYS A 232 2.17 21.47 -1.72
C LYS A 232 0.77 21.36 -2.31
N VAL A 233 -0.16 20.88 -1.48
CA VAL A 233 -1.58 20.83 -1.85
C VAL A 233 -2.17 22.22 -1.70
N ASP A 234 -2.48 22.87 -2.82
CA ASP A 234 -3.09 24.19 -2.83
C ASP A 234 -4.59 24.10 -2.52
N THR A 235 -4.99 24.63 -1.38
CA THR A 235 -6.39 24.66 -0.94
C THR A 235 -7.31 25.50 -1.83
N ALA A 236 -6.79 26.34 -2.72
CA ALA A 236 -7.58 27.03 -3.73
C ALA A 236 -8.09 26.06 -4.83
N ILE A 237 -7.31 25.01 -5.13
CA ILE A 237 -7.59 24.02 -6.16
C ILE A 237 -8.21 22.75 -5.56
N TRP A 238 -7.75 22.35 -4.39
CA TRP A 238 -8.09 21.09 -3.76
C TRP A 238 -8.99 21.29 -2.53
N LYS A 239 -10.03 20.48 -2.41
CA LYS A 239 -10.92 20.43 -1.26
C LYS A 239 -10.64 19.16 -0.47
N GLU A 240 -10.33 19.29 0.81
CA GLU A 240 -10.27 18.15 1.73
C GLU A 240 -11.68 17.59 1.95
N THR A 241 -11.88 16.31 1.66
CA THR A 241 -13.16 15.61 1.76
C THR A 241 -13.18 14.55 2.85
N ALA A 242 -11.99 14.08 3.28
CA ALA A 242 -11.84 13.17 4.40
C ALA A 242 -10.52 13.39 5.12
N ASN A 243 -10.56 13.20 6.45
CA ASN A 243 -9.40 13.24 7.34
C ASN A 243 -9.60 12.23 8.46
N ILE A 244 -8.74 11.20 8.53
CA ILE A 244 -8.79 10.14 9.53
C ILE A 244 -7.44 10.11 10.23
N PHE A 245 -7.41 10.57 11.47
CA PHE A 245 -6.22 10.62 12.31
C PHE A 245 -5.94 9.24 12.96
N HIS A 246 -4.66 8.88 13.02
CA HIS A 246 -4.12 7.69 13.67
C HIS A 246 -3.04 8.09 14.66
N GLU A 247 -3.23 7.73 15.91
CA GLU A 247 -2.22 7.92 16.95
C GLU A 247 -1.04 6.97 16.74
N LYS A 248 0.10 7.34 17.29
CA LYS A 248 1.27 6.46 17.41
C LYS A 248 0.90 5.24 18.28
N ASP A 249 1.31 4.06 17.85
CA ASP A 249 1.08 2.79 18.55
C ASP A 249 2.31 1.86 18.48
N GLU A 250 2.18 0.63 18.96
CA GLU A 250 3.27 -0.36 18.93
C GLU A 250 3.73 -0.75 17.51
N GLY A 251 2.89 -0.54 16.50
CA GLY A 251 3.15 -0.84 15.09
C GLY A 251 3.59 0.36 14.26
N HIS A 252 3.51 1.57 14.82
CA HIS A 252 3.77 2.83 14.10
C HIS A 252 4.56 3.80 14.97
N ASP A 253 5.77 4.14 14.52
CA ASP A 253 6.67 5.07 15.23
C ASP A 253 6.17 6.52 15.21
N TYR A 254 5.26 6.87 14.32
CA TYR A 254 4.75 8.23 14.10
C TYR A 254 3.23 8.25 14.04
N GLU A 255 2.65 9.35 14.49
CA GLU A 255 1.25 9.71 14.22
C GLU A 255 1.09 10.03 12.74
N PHE A 256 -0.07 9.73 12.17
CA PHE A 256 -0.36 10.03 10.77
C PHE A 256 -1.85 10.22 10.53
N SER A 257 -2.19 10.86 9.42
CA SER A 257 -3.59 11.02 8.98
C SER A 257 -3.76 10.50 7.56
N PHE A 258 -4.86 9.82 7.29
CA PHE A 258 -5.33 9.57 5.94
C PHE A 258 -6.21 10.72 5.49
N LEU A 259 -5.75 11.47 4.51
CA LEU A 259 -6.42 12.62 3.93
C LEU A 259 -6.86 12.29 2.50
N THR A 260 -8.06 12.74 2.15
CA THR A 260 -8.56 12.67 0.78
C THR A 260 -8.86 14.08 0.31
N TYR A 261 -8.34 14.43 -0.86
CA TYR A 261 -8.62 15.70 -1.53
C TYR A 261 -9.26 15.43 -2.88
N GLU A 262 -10.28 16.22 -3.22
CA GLU A 262 -10.91 16.24 -4.52
C GLU A 262 -10.69 17.61 -5.18
N ARG A 263 -10.57 17.60 -6.50
CA ARG A 263 -10.43 18.84 -7.27
C ARG A 263 -11.74 19.62 -7.21
N LYS A 264 -11.64 20.93 -6.99
CA LYS A 264 -12.79 21.87 -6.96
C LYS A 264 -13.38 22.10 -8.35
#